data_80a9eace2710f6c79556e62b921d05c1
#
_entry.id   80a9eace2710f6c79556e62b921d05c1
#
_cell.length_a   1.000
_cell.length_b   1.000
_cell.length_c   1.000
_cell.angle_alpha   90.00
_cell.angle_beta   90.00
_cell.angle_gamma   90.00
#
_symmetry.space_group_name_H-M   'P 1'
#
loop_
_entity.id
_entity.type
_entity.pdbx_description
1 polymer ?
#
loop_
_entity_poly.entity_id
_entity_poly.type
_entity_poly.pdbx_seq_one_letter_code
_entity_poly.pdbx_strand_id
1 'polypeptide(L)'
;MAIQLMTTKGYASDSVKILVHGQSGVGKTTLIGTLPNPVVISAEGGLLALADLEIPYLNVTNMTELNEAFEWLSGSKEAEQFQSVAIDSISEIAEVVLNTEKKLTKDPRQAYGALQEQMTDLIRAFRDLPRKHVYMSAKTEKATDENGRILYSPSMPGNKLGQMLPYFFDEVLALRVERDSDGNTHRGLMCDSDGLWTAKDRSGKLSPWEDAELGLIIRKITGEL
;
A
#
# COMPACT_ATOMS: atom_id res chain seq x y z
N MET A 1 -27.82 12.86 -13.87
CA MET A 1 -26.91 13.56 -12.96
C MET A 1 -26.35 14.77 -13.67
N ALA A 2 -26.35 15.95 -13.04
CA ALA A 2 -25.75 17.13 -13.63
C ALA A 2 -24.22 17.09 -13.43
N ILE A 3 -23.47 17.44 -14.46
CA ILE A 3 -22.00 17.61 -14.36
C ILE A 3 -21.72 18.78 -13.44
N GLN A 4 -20.92 18.57 -12.41
CA GLN A 4 -20.48 19.61 -11.48
C GLN A 4 -19.04 20.01 -11.83
N LEU A 5 -18.85 21.30 -12.16
CA LEU A 5 -17.50 21.86 -12.35
C LEU A 5 -16.86 22.09 -10.97
N MET A 6 -15.68 21.54 -10.77
CA MET A 6 -14.88 21.70 -9.54
C MET A 6 -13.59 22.44 -9.84
N THR A 7 -12.92 22.96 -8.82
CA THR A 7 -11.61 23.62 -8.94
C THR A 7 -10.57 22.89 -8.11
N THR A 8 -9.32 22.90 -8.55
CA THR A 8 -8.19 22.34 -7.79
C THR A 8 -7.80 23.20 -6.59
N LYS A 9 -8.25 24.48 -6.53
CA LYS A 9 -8.00 25.35 -5.38
C LYS A 9 -8.78 24.81 -4.18
N GLY A 10 -8.07 24.45 -3.12
CA GLY A 10 -8.66 23.82 -1.93
C GLY A 10 -8.94 22.33 -2.08
N TYR A 11 -8.43 21.69 -3.14
CA TYR A 11 -8.31 20.24 -3.20
C TYR A 11 -7.28 19.80 -2.15
N ALA A 12 -7.68 19.96 -0.88
CA ALA A 12 -6.97 19.33 0.21
C ALA A 12 -7.42 17.89 0.24
N SER A 13 -6.50 16.96 0.10
CA SER A 13 -6.82 15.55 0.24
C SER A 13 -7.07 15.28 1.73
N ASP A 14 -8.33 15.12 2.12
CA ASP A 14 -8.69 14.63 3.47
C ASP A 14 -8.21 13.17 3.65
N SER A 15 -7.57 12.63 2.64
CA SER A 15 -7.10 11.24 2.63
C SER A 15 -5.91 11.08 1.70
N VAL A 16 -4.84 10.46 2.18
CA VAL A 16 -3.61 10.15 1.43
C VAL A 16 -3.57 8.67 1.11
N LYS A 17 -3.17 8.32 -0.10
CA LYS A 17 -3.10 6.94 -0.60
C LYS A 17 -1.64 6.54 -0.75
N ILE A 18 -1.18 5.70 0.16
CA ILE A 18 0.24 5.36 0.31
C ILE A 18 0.45 3.88 0.00
N LEU A 19 1.34 3.61 -0.94
CA LEU A 19 1.93 2.28 -1.15
C LEU A 19 3.34 2.28 -0.59
N VAL A 20 3.65 1.33 0.29
CA VAL A 20 5.03 1.11 0.74
C VAL A 20 5.49 -0.26 0.30
N HIS A 21 6.60 -0.33 -0.41
CA HIS A 21 7.24 -1.60 -0.72
C HIS A 21 8.62 -1.70 -0.07
N GLY A 22 9.06 -2.93 0.17
CA GLY A 22 10.35 -3.18 0.82
C GLY A 22 10.60 -4.67 0.99
N GLN A 23 11.86 -5.00 1.25
CA GLN A 23 12.27 -6.39 1.49
C GLN A 23 11.59 -6.98 2.72
N SER A 24 11.66 -8.30 2.87
CA SER A 24 11.18 -8.97 4.08
C SER A 24 11.95 -8.48 5.32
N GLY A 25 11.24 -8.27 6.43
CA GLY A 25 11.84 -7.84 7.70
C GLY A 25 12.27 -6.37 7.77
N VAL A 26 12.06 -5.57 6.72
CA VAL A 26 12.48 -4.15 6.71
C VAL A 26 11.64 -3.26 7.62
N GLY A 27 10.44 -3.71 8.06
CA GLY A 27 9.57 -3.00 8.99
C GLY A 27 8.28 -2.42 8.37
N LYS A 28 7.79 -2.96 7.25
CA LYS A 28 6.53 -2.52 6.64
C LYS A 28 5.35 -2.61 7.60
N THR A 29 5.21 -3.73 8.30
CA THR A 29 4.16 -3.91 9.31
C THR A 29 4.33 -2.92 10.47
N THR A 30 5.56 -2.68 10.93
CA THR A 30 5.85 -1.72 12.02
C THR A 30 5.40 -0.30 11.69
N LEU A 31 5.47 0.11 10.42
CA LEU A 31 4.99 1.43 9.98
C LEU A 31 3.50 1.65 10.25
N ILE A 32 2.69 0.60 10.31
CA ILE A 32 1.25 0.70 10.58
C ILE A 32 1.01 1.36 11.94
N GLY A 33 1.88 1.10 12.92
CA GLY A 33 1.80 1.70 14.25
C GLY A 33 2.02 3.22 14.27
N THR A 34 2.50 3.80 13.17
CA THR A 34 2.70 5.25 13.04
C THR A 34 1.55 5.97 12.31
N LEU A 35 0.54 5.22 11.83
CA LEU A 35 -0.64 5.79 11.21
C LEU A 35 -1.59 6.44 12.23
N PRO A 36 -2.31 7.50 11.86
CA PRO A 36 -3.35 8.05 12.72
C PRO A 36 -4.54 7.09 12.82
N ASN A 37 -4.85 6.65 14.04
CA ASN A 37 -5.97 5.78 14.41
C ASN A 37 -6.27 4.67 13.36
N PRO A 38 -5.37 3.71 13.16
CA PRO A 38 -5.49 2.71 12.11
C PRO A 38 -6.40 1.53 12.48
N VAL A 39 -7.00 0.91 11.46
CA VAL A 39 -7.47 -0.47 11.47
C VAL A 39 -6.70 -1.27 10.43
N VAL A 40 -6.33 -2.51 10.76
CA VAL A 40 -5.50 -3.36 9.90
C VAL A 40 -6.35 -4.44 9.24
N ILE A 41 -6.18 -4.62 7.93
CA ILE A 41 -6.60 -5.83 7.21
C ILE A 41 -5.33 -6.66 7.02
N SER A 42 -5.24 -7.76 7.74
CA SER A 42 -4.07 -8.64 7.73
C SER A 42 -4.32 -9.88 6.89
N ALA A 43 -3.51 -10.07 5.86
CA ALA A 43 -3.52 -11.26 5.02
C ALA A 43 -2.35 -12.21 5.33
N GLU A 44 -1.28 -11.72 5.96
CA GLU A 44 -0.08 -12.51 6.27
C GLU A 44 -0.08 -13.06 7.71
N GLY A 45 -0.95 -12.54 8.60
CA GLY A 45 -0.94 -12.90 10.04
C GLY A 45 0.31 -12.43 10.78
N GLY A 46 1.15 -11.57 10.18
CA GLY A 46 2.45 -11.15 10.67
C GLY A 46 2.42 -9.95 11.63
N LEU A 47 1.41 -9.84 12.51
CA LEU A 47 1.19 -8.66 13.36
C LEU A 47 2.03 -8.62 14.65
N LEU A 48 3.00 -9.54 14.81
CA LEU A 48 3.84 -9.59 16.03
C LEU A 48 4.56 -8.26 16.30
N ALA A 49 4.93 -7.52 15.23
CA ALA A 49 5.57 -6.20 15.37
C ALA A 49 4.65 -5.10 15.94
N LEU A 50 3.37 -5.37 16.03
CA LEU A 50 2.32 -4.48 16.57
C LEU A 50 1.72 -4.99 17.89
N ALA A 51 2.24 -6.09 18.44
CA ALA A 51 1.63 -6.78 19.59
C ALA A 51 1.51 -5.90 20.84
N ASP A 52 2.42 -4.94 21.00
CA ASP A 52 2.40 -3.99 22.14
C ASP A 52 1.50 -2.76 21.88
N LEU A 53 0.86 -2.70 20.71
CA LEU A 53 -0.04 -1.62 20.32
C LEU A 53 -1.47 -2.17 20.22
N GLU A 54 -2.43 -1.47 20.84
CA GLU A 54 -3.86 -1.86 20.80
C GLU A 54 -4.50 -1.45 19.47
N ILE A 55 -4.03 -2.00 18.35
CA ILE A 55 -4.54 -1.70 17.02
C ILE A 55 -5.55 -2.78 16.61
N PRO A 56 -6.82 -2.42 16.33
CA PRO A 56 -7.80 -3.37 15.82
C PRO A 56 -7.41 -3.92 14.45
N TYR A 57 -7.68 -5.20 14.24
CA TYR A 57 -7.41 -5.83 12.94
C TYR A 57 -8.51 -6.83 12.54
N LEU A 58 -8.64 -6.98 11.22
CA LEU A 58 -9.44 -8.01 10.57
C LEU A 58 -8.47 -8.99 9.90
N ASN A 59 -8.58 -10.27 10.24
CA ASN A 59 -7.81 -11.31 9.55
C ASN A 59 -8.57 -11.75 8.30
N VAL A 60 -7.92 -11.72 7.15
CA VAL A 60 -8.52 -12.09 5.87
C VAL A 60 -7.68 -13.17 5.20
N THR A 61 -8.32 -14.25 4.80
CA THR A 61 -7.68 -15.41 4.18
C THR A 61 -8.20 -15.70 2.77
N ASN A 62 -9.26 -15.00 2.35
CA ASN A 62 -9.92 -15.19 1.06
C ASN A 62 -10.65 -13.92 0.62
N MET A 63 -11.10 -13.90 -0.64
CA MET A 63 -11.79 -12.75 -1.23
C MET A 63 -13.13 -12.43 -0.58
N THR A 64 -13.84 -13.43 -0.06
CA THR A 64 -15.13 -13.20 0.62
C THR A 64 -14.92 -12.38 1.88
N GLU A 65 -13.99 -12.78 2.73
CA GLU A 65 -13.64 -12.05 3.96
C GLU A 65 -13.11 -10.63 3.67
N LEU A 66 -12.38 -10.48 2.57
CA LEU A 66 -11.88 -9.17 2.14
C LEU A 66 -13.01 -8.25 1.67
N ASN A 67 -14.00 -8.77 0.95
CA ASN A 67 -15.18 -8.01 0.55
C ASN A 67 -16.04 -7.64 1.77
N GLU A 68 -16.23 -8.55 2.72
CA GLU A 68 -16.91 -8.27 3.98
C GLU A 68 -16.19 -7.18 4.78
N ALA A 69 -14.86 -7.21 4.84
CA ALA A 69 -14.06 -6.16 5.46
C ALA A 69 -14.25 -4.81 4.75
N PHE A 70 -14.31 -4.79 3.43
CA PHE A 70 -14.59 -3.57 2.67
C PHE A 70 -15.99 -3.03 2.93
N GLU A 71 -17.02 -3.89 2.92
CA GLU A 71 -18.40 -3.49 3.23
C GLU A 71 -18.52 -2.92 4.64
N TRP A 72 -17.87 -3.56 5.61
CA TRP A 72 -17.82 -3.06 6.98
C TRP A 72 -17.14 -1.68 7.06
N LEU A 73 -15.98 -1.50 6.41
CA LEU A 73 -15.24 -0.23 6.39
C LEU A 73 -16.03 0.90 5.71
N SER A 74 -16.81 0.59 4.71
CA SER A 74 -17.55 1.59 3.92
C SER A 74 -18.91 1.94 4.50
N GLY A 75 -19.53 1.04 5.30
CA GLY A 75 -20.93 1.15 5.71
C GLY A 75 -21.19 1.12 7.23
N SER A 76 -20.25 0.65 8.06
CA SER A 76 -20.51 0.53 9.48
C SER A 76 -20.16 1.80 10.25
N LYS A 77 -20.99 2.13 11.27
CA LYS A 77 -20.69 3.24 12.18
C LYS A 77 -19.43 3.01 13.01
N GLU A 78 -19.10 1.76 13.32
CA GLU A 78 -17.88 1.42 14.05
C GLU A 78 -16.64 1.77 13.25
N ALA A 79 -16.69 1.61 11.93
CA ALA A 79 -15.58 1.93 11.07
C ALA A 79 -15.35 3.44 10.89
N GLU A 80 -16.36 4.29 11.19
CA GLU A 80 -16.22 5.75 11.07
C GLU A 80 -15.12 6.32 11.98
N GLN A 81 -14.88 5.70 13.14
CA GLN A 81 -13.86 6.16 14.09
C GLN A 81 -12.42 6.08 13.54
N PHE A 82 -12.12 5.14 12.64
CA PHE A 82 -10.77 4.95 12.13
C PHE A 82 -10.42 6.02 11.10
N GLN A 83 -9.25 6.62 11.23
CA GLN A 83 -8.74 7.60 10.27
C GLN A 83 -7.93 6.93 9.15
N SER A 84 -7.35 5.77 9.44
CA SER A 84 -6.51 5.04 8.50
C SER A 84 -6.95 3.58 8.35
N VAL A 85 -6.78 3.07 7.12
CA VAL A 85 -6.93 1.65 6.79
C VAL A 85 -5.57 1.15 6.28
N ALA A 86 -5.06 0.11 6.92
CA ALA A 86 -3.82 -0.54 6.51
C ALA A 86 -4.12 -1.94 5.94
N ILE A 87 -3.60 -2.25 4.76
CA ILE A 87 -3.66 -3.59 4.15
C ILE A 87 -2.26 -4.17 4.12
N ASP A 88 -2.03 -5.25 4.86
CA ASP A 88 -0.73 -5.90 5.00
C ASP A 88 -0.82 -7.41 4.71
N SER A 89 -0.40 -7.85 3.51
CA SER A 89 0.07 -7.10 2.35
C SER A 89 -0.81 -7.37 1.12
N ILE A 90 -0.86 -6.42 0.19
CA ILE A 90 -1.58 -6.65 -1.08
C ILE A 90 -0.91 -7.71 -1.95
N SER A 91 0.40 -7.92 -1.80
CA SER A 91 1.11 -9.00 -2.51
C SER A 91 0.61 -10.37 -2.07
N GLU A 92 0.33 -10.57 -0.76
CA GLU A 92 -0.20 -11.83 -0.26
C GLU A 92 -1.65 -12.05 -0.70
N ILE A 93 -2.48 -11.00 -0.64
CA ILE A 93 -3.85 -11.06 -1.16
C ILE A 93 -3.84 -11.49 -2.63
N ALA A 94 -2.95 -10.94 -3.44
CA ALA A 94 -2.84 -11.31 -4.84
C ALA A 94 -2.43 -12.77 -5.06
N GLU A 95 -1.57 -13.33 -4.20
CA GLU A 95 -1.24 -14.76 -4.22
C GLU A 95 -2.45 -15.64 -3.87
N VAL A 96 -3.24 -15.25 -2.88
CA VAL A 96 -4.47 -15.96 -2.49
C VAL A 96 -5.48 -15.95 -3.66
N VAL A 97 -5.67 -14.80 -4.30
CA VAL A 97 -6.55 -14.67 -5.49
C VAL A 97 -6.05 -15.56 -6.61
N LEU A 98 -4.76 -15.49 -6.96
CA LEU A 98 -4.20 -16.31 -8.03
C LEU A 98 -4.34 -17.81 -7.77
N ASN A 99 -4.09 -18.23 -6.53
CA ASN A 99 -4.20 -19.64 -6.15
C ASN A 99 -5.66 -20.13 -6.22
N THR A 100 -6.62 -19.25 -5.94
CA THR A 100 -8.05 -19.55 -6.09
C THR A 100 -8.42 -19.69 -7.57
N GLU A 101 -8.02 -18.71 -8.39
CA GLU A 101 -8.30 -18.73 -9.83
C GLU A 101 -7.67 -19.91 -10.56
N LYS A 102 -6.46 -20.32 -10.19
CA LYS A 102 -5.81 -21.53 -10.73
C LYS A 102 -6.55 -22.83 -10.44
N LYS A 103 -7.39 -22.87 -9.40
CA LYS A 103 -8.25 -24.03 -9.11
C LYS A 103 -9.52 -24.03 -9.96
N LEU A 104 -9.98 -22.84 -10.39
CA LEU A 104 -11.21 -22.68 -11.16
C LEU A 104 -11.00 -22.88 -12.67
N THR A 105 -9.80 -22.65 -13.19
CA THR A 105 -9.48 -22.81 -14.62
C THR A 105 -8.20 -23.60 -14.83
N LYS A 106 -8.17 -24.35 -15.95
CA LYS A 106 -6.94 -25.05 -16.40
C LYS A 106 -6.06 -24.15 -17.29
N ASP A 107 -6.57 -23.02 -17.76
CA ASP A 107 -5.81 -22.10 -18.59
C ASP A 107 -5.13 -21.03 -17.70
N PRO A 108 -3.80 -21.04 -17.59
CA PRO A 108 -3.08 -20.06 -16.79
C PRO A 108 -3.36 -18.61 -17.19
N ARG A 109 -3.62 -18.36 -18.48
CA ARG A 109 -3.90 -16.99 -18.99
C ARG A 109 -5.19 -16.44 -18.42
N GLN A 110 -6.22 -17.28 -18.30
CA GLN A 110 -7.49 -16.91 -17.68
C GLN A 110 -7.32 -16.61 -16.19
N ALA A 111 -6.56 -17.44 -15.45
CA ALA A 111 -6.29 -17.22 -14.04
C ALA A 111 -5.56 -15.89 -13.79
N TYR A 112 -4.54 -15.56 -14.59
CA TYR A 112 -3.84 -14.28 -14.49
C TYR A 112 -4.70 -13.09 -14.95
N GLY A 113 -5.58 -13.27 -15.93
CA GLY A 113 -6.56 -12.26 -16.34
C GLY A 113 -7.54 -11.92 -15.22
N ALA A 114 -8.13 -12.93 -14.60
CA ALA A 114 -9.05 -12.79 -13.46
C ALA A 114 -8.33 -12.13 -12.25
N LEU A 115 -7.11 -12.56 -11.94
CA LEU A 115 -6.28 -11.92 -10.92
C LEU A 115 -6.12 -10.42 -11.17
N GLN A 116 -5.75 -10.03 -12.41
CA GLN A 116 -5.51 -8.63 -12.74
C GLN A 116 -6.79 -7.80 -12.57
N GLU A 117 -7.93 -8.31 -13.00
CA GLU A 117 -9.23 -7.64 -12.88
C GLU A 117 -9.62 -7.48 -11.40
N GLN A 118 -9.68 -8.59 -10.65
CA GLN A 118 -10.07 -8.59 -9.24
C GLN A 118 -9.17 -7.70 -8.39
N MET A 119 -7.86 -7.79 -8.56
CA MET A 119 -6.93 -6.96 -7.78
C MET A 119 -7.01 -5.48 -8.15
N THR A 120 -7.24 -5.17 -9.43
CA THR A 120 -7.43 -3.77 -9.86
C THR A 120 -8.68 -3.16 -9.23
N ASP A 121 -9.78 -3.89 -9.22
CA ASP A 121 -11.04 -3.42 -8.65
C ASP A 121 -10.96 -3.30 -7.14
N LEU A 122 -10.34 -4.27 -6.47
CA LEU A 122 -10.07 -4.25 -5.04
C LEU A 122 -9.22 -3.04 -4.63
N ILE A 123 -8.07 -2.85 -5.28
CA ILE A 123 -7.17 -1.73 -4.96
C ILE A 123 -7.89 -0.40 -5.13
N ARG A 124 -8.66 -0.24 -6.20
CA ARG A 124 -9.46 0.97 -6.43
C ARG A 124 -10.53 1.17 -5.36
N ALA A 125 -11.27 0.11 -5.02
CA ALA A 125 -12.30 0.18 -4.01
C ALA A 125 -11.73 0.67 -2.66
N PHE A 126 -10.67 0.04 -2.16
CA PHE A 126 -10.04 0.46 -0.91
C PHE A 126 -9.37 1.84 -1.03
N ARG A 127 -8.69 2.13 -2.14
CA ARG A 127 -8.09 3.44 -2.39
C ARG A 127 -9.12 4.56 -2.30
N ASP A 128 -10.30 4.33 -2.82
CA ASP A 128 -11.34 5.35 -2.96
C ASP A 128 -12.27 5.44 -1.72
N LEU A 129 -11.92 4.76 -0.61
CA LEU A 129 -12.61 4.92 0.67
C LEU A 129 -12.62 6.40 1.10
N PRO A 130 -13.80 6.98 1.32
CA PRO A 130 -13.90 8.40 1.64
C PRO A 130 -13.36 8.70 3.05
N ARG A 131 -12.63 9.78 3.18
CA ARG A 131 -12.11 10.28 4.47
C ARG A 131 -11.25 9.27 5.24
N LYS A 132 -10.56 8.40 4.53
CA LYS A 132 -9.63 7.43 5.09
C LYS A 132 -8.26 7.58 4.43
N HIS A 133 -7.21 7.70 5.22
CA HIS A 133 -5.88 7.43 4.71
C HIS A 133 -5.78 5.93 4.43
N VAL A 134 -5.21 5.58 3.29
CA VAL A 134 -5.07 4.17 2.90
C VAL A 134 -3.60 3.85 2.74
N TYR A 135 -3.14 2.92 3.55
CA TYR A 135 -1.82 2.33 3.49
C TYR A 135 -1.92 0.93 2.92
N MET A 136 -1.12 0.63 1.92
CA MET A 136 -0.95 -0.74 1.44
C MET A 136 0.53 -1.10 1.45
N SER A 137 0.87 -2.23 2.04
CA SER A 137 2.22 -2.78 1.95
C SER A 137 2.34 -3.75 0.77
N ALA A 138 3.51 -3.78 0.14
CA ALA A 138 3.85 -4.74 -0.89
C ALA A 138 5.25 -5.33 -0.68
N LYS A 139 5.43 -6.57 -1.14
CA LYS A 139 6.77 -7.17 -1.29
C LYS A 139 7.55 -6.38 -2.35
N THR A 140 8.88 -6.43 -2.31
CA THR A 140 9.72 -5.87 -3.36
C THR A 140 10.29 -7.00 -4.21
N GLU A 141 10.21 -6.84 -5.51
CA GLU A 141 10.92 -7.68 -6.46
C GLU A 141 12.15 -6.97 -7.02
N LYS A 142 13.13 -7.77 -7.42
CA LYS A 142 14.31 -7.34 -8.15
C LYS A 142 14.19 -7.83 -9.58
N ALA A 143 14.15 -6.91 -10.51
CA ALA A 143 14.16 -7.19 -11.95
C ALA A 143 15.39 -6.59 -12.60
N THR A 144 15.68 -7.01 -13.82
CA THR A 144 16.73 -6.40 -14.67
C THR A 144 16.08 -5.91 -15.95
N ASP A 145 16.30 -4.64 -16.29
CA ASP A 145 15.78 -4.06 -17.53
C ASP A 145 16.56 -4.56 -18.77
N GLU A 146 16.12 -4.14 -19.96
CA GLU A 146 16.75 -4.51 -21.25
C GLU A 146 18.22 -4.02 -21.36
N ASN A 147 18.61 -3.02 -20.56
CA ASN A 147 19.97 -2.47 -20.53
C ASN A 147 20.82 -3.07 -19.41
N GLY A 148 20.34 -4.10 -18.71
CA GLY A 148 21.05 -4.74 -17.62
C GLY A 148 20.99 -3.98 -16.29
N ARG A 149 20.15 -2.93 -16.14
CA ARG A 149 20.01 -2.21 -14.87
C ARG A 149 19.12 -2.98 -13.92
N ILE A 150 19.52 -3.00 -12.66
CA ILE A 150 18.72 -3.58 -11.59
C ILE A 150 17.61 -2.59 -11.23
N LEU A 151 16.37 -3.09 -11.15
CA LEU A 151 15.20 -2.34 -10.72
C LEU A 151 14.57 -3.04 -9.52
N TYR A 152 14.23 -2.25 -8.50
CA TYR A 152 13.48 -2.69 -7.34
C TYR A 152 12.10 -2.05 -7.37
N SER A 153 11.06 -2.86 -7.46
CA SER A 153 9.67 -2.40 -7.60
C SER A 153 8.72 -3.21 -6.73
N PRO A 154 7.50 -2.69 -6.48
CA PRO A 154 6.48 -3.46 -5.79
C PRO A 154 6.18 -4.76 -6.52
N SER A 155 6.18 -5.87 -5.80
CA SER A 155 5.97 -7.21 -6.35
C SER A 155 4.51 -7.63 -6.29
N MET A 156 4.00 -8.11 -7.41
CA MET A 156 2.67 -8.73 -7.54
C MET A 156 2.77 -9.93 -8.48
N PRO A 157 1.94 -10.96 -8.28
CA PRO A 157 1.89 -12.07 -9.22
C PRO A 157 1.54 -11.57 -10.63
N GLY A 158 2.38 -11.91 -11.61
CA GLY A 158 2.22 -11.48 -13.00
C GLY A 158 2.77 -10.07 -13.27
N ASN A 159 3.48 -9.94 -14.39
CA ASN A 159 4.27 -8.74 -14.72
C ASN A 159 3.46 -7.44 -14.84
N LYS A 160 2.20 -7.51 -15.30
CA LYS A 160 1.40 -6.31 -15.58
C LYS A 160 0.92 -5.62 -14.31
N LEU A 161 0.47 -6.37 -13.33
CA LEU A 161 -0.13 -5.81 -12.12
C LEU A 161 0.90 -5.04 -11.29
N GLY A 162 2.10 -5.59 -11.12
CA GLY A 162 3.20 -4.90 -10.42
C GLY A 162 3.58 -3.58 -11.08
N GLN A 163 3.67 -3.55 -12.42
CA GLN A 163 3.96 -2.31 -13.17
C GLN A 163 2.85 -1.26 -13.08
N MET A 164 1.58 -1.68 -12.96
CA MET A 164 0.44 -0.77 -12.82
C MET A 164 0.29 -0.21 -11.41
N LEU A 165 0.76 -0.94 -10.41
CA LEU A 165 0.52 -0.66 -9.01
C LEU A 165 0.89 0.79 -8.60
N PRO A 166 2.04 1.37 -8.99
CA PRO A 166 2.41 2.73 -8.65
C PRO A 166 1.44 3.81 -9.15
N TYR A 167 0.65 3.52 -10.18
CA TYR A 167 -0.29 4.50 -10.73
C TYR A 167 -1.57 4.66 -9.91
N PHE A 168 -1.88 3.71 -9.03
CA PHE A 168 -3.08 3.76 -8.19
C PHE A 168 -2.94 4.66 -6.95
N PHE A 169 -1.71 4.98 -6.54
CA PHE A 169 -1.44 5.67 -5.28
C PHE A 169 -0.95 7.10 -5.51
N ASP A 170 -1.11 7.94 -4.51
CA ASP A 170 -0.54 9.27 -4.49
C ASP A 170 0.95 9.18 -4.18
N GLU A 171 1.28 8.46 -3.13
CA GLU A 171 2.62 8.22 -2.67
C GLU A 171 3.02 6.76 -2.88
N VAL A 172 4.18 6.54 -3.46
CA VAL A 172 4.84 5.22 -3.57
C VAL A 172 6.20 5.34 -2.93
N LEU A 173 6.37 4.68 -1.81
CA LEU A 173 7.55 4.84 -0.97
C LEU A 173 8.31 3.52 -0.86
N ALA A 174 9.63 3.59 -1.04
CA ALA A 174 10.48 2.43 -0.83
C ALA A 174 11.05 2.48 0.60
N LEU A 175 10.63 1.53 1.45
CA LEU A 175 11.19 1.41 2.80
C LEU A 175 12.52 0.70 2.72
N ARG A 176 13.57 1.40 3.13
CA ARG A 176 14.95 0.92 3.05
C ARG A 176 15.65 1.02 4.41
N VAL A 177 16.65 0.18 4.55
CA VAL A 177 17.58 0.22 5.67
C VAL A 177 18.94 0.58 5.10
N GLU A 178 19.50 1.67 5.59
CA GLU A 178 20.82 2.14 5.21
C GLU A 178 21.75 2.19 6.42
N ARG A 179 23.03 2.08 6.17
CA ARG A 179 24.06 2.26 7.19
C ARG A 179 24.81 3.54 6.90
N ASP A 180 24.94 4.36 7.94
CA ASP A 180 25.80 5.54 7.86
C ASP A 180 27.29 5.17 7.91
N SER A 181 28.16 6.19 7.79
CA SER A 181 29.62 6.04 7.85
C SER A 181 30.12 5.45 9.17
N ASP A 182 29.34 5.60 10.24
CA ASP A 182 29.68 5.15 11.58
C ASP A 182 29.13 3.72 11.85
N GLY A 183 28.44 3.13 10.86
CA GLY A 183 27.89 1.79 10.92
C GLY A 183 26.51 1.70 11.59
N ASN A 184 25.90 2.83 11.96
CA ASN A 184 24.54 2.85 12.51
C ASN A 184 23.52 2.55 11.40
N THR A 185 22.46 1.87 11.77
CA THR A 185 21.40 1.48 10.86
C THR A 185 20.23 2.44 10.98
N HIS A 186 19.86 3.05 9.86
CA HIS A 186 18.72 3.95 9.75
C HIS A 186 17.66 3.33 8.84
N ARG A 187 16.39 3.44 9.23
CA ARG A 187 15.25 3.13 8.36
C ARG A 187 14.70 4.43 7.83
N GLY A 188 14.52 4.49 6.53
CA GLY A 188 13.96 5.65 5.86
C GLY A 188 13.00 5.26 4.75
N LEU A 189 12.12 6.18 4.42
CA LEU A 189 11.22 6.12 3.28
C LEU A 189 11.83 6.93 2.15
N MET A 190 12.22 6.25 1.08
CA MET A 190 12.63 6.90 -0.16
C MET A 190 11.38 7.33 -0.91
N CYS A 191 11.26 8.63 -1.19
CA CYS A 191 10.08 9.25 -1.77
C CYS A 191 10.25 9.58 -3.26
N ASP A 192 11.50 9.75 -3.72
CA ASP A 192 11.83 9.96 -5.12
C ASP A 192 12.63 8.79 -5.68
N SER A 193 12.37 8.45 -6.95
CA SER A 193 13.11 7.38 -7.64
C SER A 193 14.55 7.80 -7.93
N ASP A 194 15.49 6.93 -7.57
CA ASP A 194 16.92 7.06 -7.92
C ASP A 194 17.27 6.35 -9.25
N GLY A 195 16.25 5.86 -9.97
CA GLY A 195 16.43 5.06 -11.18
C GLY A 195 16.68 3.57 -10.92
N LEU A 196 16.82 3.15 -9.64
CA LEU A 196 16.93 1.76 -9.20
C LEU A 196 15.68 1.32 -8.43
N TRP A 197 15.17 2.20 -7.56
CA TRP A 197 13.99 1.94 -6.75
C TRP A 197 12.79 2.72 -7.26
N THR A 198 11.66 2.06 -7.35
CA THR A 198 10.40 2.71 -7.68
C THR A 198 9.91 3.51 -6.47
N ALA A 199 9.91 4.82 -6.61
CA ALA A 199 9.33 5.73 -5.63
C ALA A 199 8.66 6.91 -6.35
N LYS A 200 7.69 7.54 -5.70
CA LYS A 200 6.93 8.66 -6.26
C LYS A 200 6.26 9.47 -5.15
N ASP A 201 6.45 10.77 -5.14
CA ASP A 201 5.67 11.74 -4.38
C ASP A 201 4.81 12.56 -5.37
N ARG A 202 3.49 12.38 -5.34
CA ARG A 202 2.56 13.19 -6.15
C ARG A 202 2.27 14.53 -5.50
N SER A 203 2.42 14.62 -4.19
CA SER A 203 2.14 15.85 -3.44
C SER A 203 3.18 16.95 -3.68
N GLY A 204 4.41 16.57 -4.00
CA GLY A 204 5.56 17.45 -4.12
C GLY A 204 5.98 18.08 -2.79
N LYS A 205 5.54 17.51 -1.65
CA LYS A 205 5.80 18.07 -0.31
C LYS A 205 6.80 17.25 0.50
N LEU A 206 7.21 16.09 0.01
CA LEU A 206 8.15 15.22 0.69
C LEU A 206 9.58 15.51 0.26
N SER A 207 10.52 15.32 1.18
CA SER A 207 11.94 15.26 0.84
C SER A 207 12.24 13.94 0.10
N PRO A 208 13.33 13.83 -0.67
CA PRO A 208 13.70 12.57 -1.32
C PRO A 208 13.81 11.38 -0.36
N TRP A 209 14.11 11.68 0.91
CA TRP A 209 14.14 10.75 2.02
C TRP A 209 13.39 11.32 3.20
N GLU A 210 12.54 10.50 3.81
CA GLU A 210 11.77 10.81 5.00
C GLU A 210 11.98 9.75 6.08
N ASP A 211 11.74 10.15 7.32
CA ASP A 211 11.72 9.21 8.43
C ASP A 211 10.63 8.16 8.23
N ALA A 212 10.85 6.96 8.75
CA ALA A 212 9.91 5.85 8.66
C ALA A 212 8.71 6.05 9.60
N GLU A 213 7.93 7.12 9.36
CA GLU A 213 6.78 7.55 10.15
C GLU A 213 5.66 8.07 9.24
N LEU A 214 4.63 7.25 9.02
CA LEU A 214 3.52 7.56 8.11
C LEU A 214 2.65 8.72 8.60
N GLY A 215 2.47 8.88 9.91
CA GLY A 215 1.74 10.00 10.46
C GLY A 215 2.41 11.34 10.14
N LEU A 216 3.74 11.40 10.16
CA LEU A 216 4.50 12.58 9.74
C LEU A 216 4.33 12.85 8.24
N ILE A 217 4.43 11.81 7.41
CA ILE A 217 4.20 11.89 5.95
C ILE A 217 2.81 12.50 5.66
N ILE A 218 1.78 11.96 6.30
CA ILE A 218 0.40 12.42 6.13
C ILE A 218 0.28 13.89 6.51
N ARG A 219 0.79 14.32 7.67
CA ARG A 219 0.73 15.73 8.11
C ARG A 219 1.46 16.69 7.16
N LYS A 220 2.61 16.28 6.60
CA LYS A 220 3.31 17.07 5.57
C LYS A 220 2.44 17.26 4.33
N ILE A 221 1.80 16.18 3.85
CA ILE A 221 0.97 16.19 2.65
C ILE A 221 -0.30 17.01 2.86
N THR A 222 -0.98 16.85 3.99
CA THR A 222 -2.23 17.57 4.31
C THR A 222 -2.00 19.03 4.71
N GLY A 223 -0.79 19.38 5.10
CA GLY A 223 -0.45 20.74 5.54
C GLY A 223 -0.77 21.01 7.01
N GLU A 224 -0.74 19.98 7.84
CA GLU A 224 -0.94 20.03 9.28
C GLU A 224 0.37 20.20 10.07
N LEU A 225 1.47 20.48 9.36
CA LEU A 225 2.80 20.79 9.90
C LEU A 225 3.14 22.24 9.67
#